data_9bc48a5031b8edca67b7cee40fd10e44
#
_entry.id   9bc48a5031b8edca67b7cee40fd10e44
#
_cell.length_a   1.000
_cell.length_b   1.000
_cell.length_c   1.000
_cell.angle_alpha   90.00
_cell.angle_beta   90.00
_cell.angle_gamma   90.00
#
_symmetry.space_group_name_H-M   'P 1'
#
loop_
_entity.id
_entity.type
_entity.pdbx_description
1 polymer ?
#
loop_
_entity_poly.entity_id
_entity_poly.type
_entity_poly.pdbx_seq_one_letter_code
_entity_poly.pdbx_strand_id
1 'polypeptide(L)'
;MSNLLQVKTNFTAGCIGRNLYGRGDLSIFENGARTLENVIIHPTGGVSRRRGLAYIDRIDRKARLIPFEFNTEQTYLICICADEVRVYRDGACIKTLPSPWREAHLNSLNYTQS
;
A
#
# COMPACT_ATOMS: atom_id res chain seq x y z
N MET A 1 28.22 32.41 19.11
CA MET A 1 27.42 31.18 19.01
C MET A 1 28.00 30.29 17.93
N SER A 2 28.38 29.09 18.27
CA SER A 2 28.80 28.12 17.28
C SER A 2 27.57 27.50 16.59
N ASN A 3 27.55 27.51 15.27
CA ASN A 3 26.52 26.81 14.52
C ASN A 3 26.88 25.32 14.44
N LEU A 4 25.99 24.46 14.93
CA LEU A 4 26.12 23.03 14.78
C LEU A 4 25.53 22.64 13.40
N LEU A 5 26.38 22.17 12.50
CA LEU A 5 25.96 21.62 11.24
C LEU A 5 25.74 20.10 11.40
N GLN A 6 24.48 19.67 11.32
CA GLN A 6 24.16 18.25 11.33
C GLN A 6 23.81 17.83 9.90
N VAL A 7 24.56 16.88 9.37
CA VAL A 7 24.31 16.32 8.04
C VAL A 7 23.57 15.01 8.19
N LYS A 8 22.41 14.91 7.53
CA LYS A 8 21.63 13.68 7.48
C LYS A 8 21.90 12.97 6.15
N THR A 9 22.40 11.75 6.23
CA THR A 9 22.84 11.00 5.06
C THR A 9 21.86 9.94 4.60
N ASN A 10 20.93 9.53 5.47
CA ASN A 10 19.91 8.54 5.06
C ASN A 10 18.67 8.62 5.96
N PHE A 11 17.60 7.96 5.52
CA PHE A 11 16.32 7.84 6.20
C PHE A 11 15.88 6.38 6.36
N THR A 12 16.82 5.45 6.39
CA THR A 12 16.53 4.01 6.37
C THR A 12 15.76 3.52 7.59
N ALA A 13 15.86 4.21 8.73
CA ALA A 13 15.07 3.90 9.92
C ALA A 13 13.61 4.37 9.82
N GLY A 14 13.26 5.19 8.83
CA GLY A 14 11.92 5.68 8.63
C GLY A 14 11.46 6.69 9.68
N CYS A 15 10.18 6.67 9.99
CA CYS A 15 9.59 7.52 11.01
C CYS A 15 9.85 6.94 12.41
N ILE A 16 10.50 7.71 13.27
CA ILE A 16 10.81 7.27 14.64
C ILE A 16 9.72 7.65 15.63
N GLY A 17 9.48 6.79 16.61
CA GLY A 17 8.48 6.99 17.63
C GLY A 17 8.90 8.06 18.65
N ARG A 18 7.92 8.63 19.35
CA ARG A 18 8.11 9.66 20.36
C ARG A 18 9.11 9.28 21.47
N ASN A 19 9.13 8.02 21.85
CA ASN A 19 9.98 7.51 22.92
C ASN A 19 11.47 7.55 22.55
N LEU A 20 11.79 7.73 21.28
CA LEU A 20 13.16 7.79 20.77
C LEU A 20 13.64 9.24 20.55
N TYR A 21 12.79 10.23 20.78
CA TYR A 21 13.18 11.62 20.62
C TYR A 21 14.22 11.99 21.67
N GLY A 22 15.31 12.63 21.22
CA GLY A 22 16.43 12.99 22.09
C GLY A 22 17.43 11.86 22.36
N ARG A 23 17.16 10.64 21.88
CA ARG A 23 18.07 9.50 22.03
C ARG A 23 19.14 9.50 20.93
N GLY A 24 19.97 10.53 20.92
CA GLY A 24 21.07 10.65 19.94
C GLY A 24 22.17 9.60 20.07
N ASP A 25 22.14 8.78 21.14
CA ASP A 25 23.00 7.62 21.35
C ASP A 25 22.63 6.42 20.46
N LEU A 26 21.42 6.42 19.91
CA LEU A 26 20.95 5.34 19.07
C LEU A 26 21.14 5.65 17.58
N SER A 27 21.66 4.68 16.82
CA SER A 27 21.84 4.82 15.37
C SER A 27 20.52 5.05 14.63
N ILE A 28 19.42 4.52 15.14
CA ILE A 28 18.06 4.74 14.64
C ILE A 28 17.70 6.22 14.64
N PHE A 29 18.14 6.98 15.66
CA PHE A 29 17.85 8.41 15.74
C PHE A 29 18.49 9.18 14.57
N GLU A 30 19.73 8.86 14.23
CA GLU A 30 20.44 9.51 13.12
C GLU A 30 19.86 9.15 11.75
N ASN A 31 19.38 7.91 11.60
CA ASN A 31 18.88 7.36 10.35
C ASN A 31 17.36 7.48 10.19
N GLY A 32 16.69 8.14 11.12
CA GLY A 32 15.25 8.32 11.10
C GLY A 32 14.80 9.77 10.93
N ALA A 33 13.54 9.98 10.85
CA ALA A 33 12.91 11.29 10.83
C ALA A 33 11.71 11.33 11.76
N ARG A 34 11.39 12.53 12.25
CA ARG A 34 10.22 12.72 13.11
C ARG A 34 8.92 12.43 12.37
N THR A 35 8.83 12.85 11.12
CA THR A 35 7.66 12.67 10.27
C THR A 35 8.09 12.37 8.86
N LEU A 36 7.62 11.25 8.34
CA LEU A 36 7.78 10.85 6.94
C LEU A 36 6.40 10.37 6.42
N GLU A 37 5.79 11.20 5.61
CA GLU A 37 4.46 10.92 5.06
C GLU A 37 4.48 10.95 3.53
N ASN A 38 3.78 10.02 2.92
CA ASN A 38 3.65 9.92 1.46
C ASN A 38 4.98 9.79 0.71
N VAL A 39 5.94 9.13 1.32
CA VAL A 39 7.26 8.86 0.75
C VAL A 39 7.58 7.38 0.74
N ILE A 40 8.44 6.99 -0.18
CA ILE A 40 9.04 5.66 -0.27
C ILE A 40 10.49 5.79 0.15
N ILE A 41 10.91 4.98 1.11
CA ILE A 41 12.27 4.95 1.60
C ILE A 41 13.06 3.93 0.78
N HIS A 42 14.19 4.37 0.25
CA HIS A 42 15.07 3.49 -0.52
C HIS A 42 16.15 2.88 0.38
N PRO A 43 16.55 1.62 0.14
CA PRO A 43 17.63 0.98 0.92
C PRO A 43 18.96 1.72 0.84
N THR A 44 19.16 2.52 -0.19
CA THR A 44 20.35 3.36 -0.39
C THR A 44 20.39 4.61 0.49
N GLY A 45 19.32 4.89 1.23
CA GLY A 45 19.23 5.98 2.20
C GLY A 45 18.33 7.14 1.80
N GLY A 46 18.06 7.32 0.53
CA GLY A 46 17.20 8.39 0.03
C GLY A 46 15.71 8.12 0.20
N VAL A 47 14.91 9.14 -0.05
CA VAL A 47 13.45 9.02 -0.10
C VAL A 47 12.93 9.62 -1.40
N SER A 48 11.88 9.04 -1.91
CA SER A 48 11.15 9.57 -3.06
C SER A 48 9.67 9.72 -2.72
N ARG A 49 9.01 10.61 -3.45
CA ARG A 49 7.57 10.78 -3.31
C ARG A 49 6.84 9.51 -3.76
N ARG A 50 5.85 9.07 -2.99
CA ARG A 50 5.01 7.95 -3.44
C ARG A 50 4.28 8.35 -4.74
N ARG A 51 4.02 7.36 -5.55
CA ARG A 51 3.23 7.55 -6.77
C ARG A 51 1.79 7.93 -6.41
N GLY A 52 1.16 8.67 -7.27
CA GLY A 52 -0.26 9.00 -7.16
C GLY A 52 -1.14 7.76 -7.34
N LEU A 53 -2.41 7.92 -7.03
CA LEU A 53 -3.44 6.92 -7.28
C LEU A 53 -4.22 7.32 -8.51
N ALA A 54 -4.50 6.35 -9.37
CA ALA A 54 -5.41 6.53 -10.49
C ALA A 54 -6.79 6.01 -10.09
N TYR A 55 -7.82 6.81 -10.38
CA TYR A 55 -9.19 6.36 -10.21
C TYR A 55 -9.54 5.31 -11.27
N ILE A 56 -10.12 4.20 -10.84
CA ILE A 56 -10.55 3.12 -11.75
C ILE A 56 -12.06 3.03 -11.77
N ASP A 57 -12.68 2.85 -10.62
CA ASP A 57 -14.12 2.62 -10.53
C ASP A 57 -14.64 2.90 -9.12
N ARG A 58 -15.94 3.07 -9.00
CA ARG A 58 -16.65 3.23 -7.74
C ARG A 58 -17.50 2.01 -7.45
N ILE A 59 -17.42 1.53 -6.21
CA ILE A 59 -18.21 0.44 -5.70
C ILE A 59 -19.06 0.98 -4.55
N ASP A 60 -20.37 0.97 -4.70
CA ASP A 60 -21.31 1.55 -3.73
C ASP A 60 -21.68 0.60 -2.58
N ARG A 61 -21.00 -0.51 -2.48
CA ARG A 61 -21.26 -1.55 -1.47
C ARG A 61 -19.97 -2.17 -0.97
N LYS A 62 -20.04 -2.95 0.10
CA LYS A 62 -18.88 -3.69 0.57
C LYS A 62 -18.40 -4.66 -0.49
N ALA A 63 -17.10 -4.72 -0.66
CA ALA A 63 -16.44 -5.55 -1.64
C ALA A 63 -15.18 -6.17 -1.07
N ARG A 64 -14.80 -7.32 -1.60
CA ARG A 64 -13.52 -7.94 -1.35
C ARG A 64 -12.71 -7.95 -2.64
N LEU A 65 -11.49 -7.46 -2.56
CA LEU A 65 -10.57 -7.44 -3.69
C LEU A 65 -9.62 -8.64 -3.59
N ILE A 66 -9.50 -9.37 -4.68
CA ILE A 66 -8.62 -10.53 -4.80
C ILE A 66 -7.74 -10.33 -6.02
N PRO A 67 -6.41 -10.23 -5.84
CA PRO A 67 -5.50 -10.19 -6.96
C PRO A 67 -5.39 -11.58 -7.60
N PHE A 68 -5.34 -11.60 -8.91
CA PHE A 68 -5.12 -12.82 -9.68
C PHE A 68 -4.01 -12.58 -10.70
N GLU A 69 -2.93 -13.31 -10.58
CA GLU A 69 -1.78 -13.24 -11.48
C GLU A 69 -1.71 -14.51 -12.31
N PHE A 70 -1.91 -14.36 -13.61
CA PHE A 70 -1.73 -15.46 -14.55
C PHE A 70 -0.25 -15.58 -14.97
N ASN A 71 0.37 -14.44 -15.23
CA ASN A 71 1.81 -14.32 -15.49
C ASN A 71 2.27 -12.88 -15.15
N THR A 72 3.53 -12.57 -15.37
CA THR A 72 4.10 -11.24 -15.06
C THR A 72 3.47 -10.09 -15.85
N GLU A 73 2.85 -10.38 -16.98
CA GLU A 73 2.23 -9.39 -17.86
C GLU A 73 0.71 -9.34 -17.73
N GLN A 74 0.10 -10.43 -17.25
CA GLN A 74 -1.36 -10.56 -17.16
C GLN A 74 -1.79 -10.68 -15.70
N THR A 75 -2.11 -9.54 -15.11
CA THR A 75 -2.66 -9.45 -13.77
C THR A 75 -4.10 -8.95 -13.83
N TYR A 76 -4.95 -9.57 -13.03
CA TYR A 76 -6.36 -9.21 -12.90
C TYR A 76 -6.65 -8.86 -11.46
N LEU A 77 -7.60 -7.98 -11.25
CA LEU A 77 -8.18 -7.72 -9.94
C LEU A 77 -9.64 -8.16 -9.97
N ILE A 78 -9.96 -9.11 -9.10
CA ILE A 78 -11.32 -9.59 -8.95
C ILE A 78 -11.94 -8.87 -7.76
N CYS A 79 -13.05 -8.20 -8.01
CA CYS A 79 -13.82 -7.51 -7.00
C CYS A 79 -15.13 -8.28 -6.76
N ILE A 80 -15.23 -8.89 -5.59
CA ILE A 80 -16.42 -9.63 -5.18
C ILE A 80 -17.30 -8.72 -4.33
N CYS A 81 -18.47 -8.41 -4.85
CA CYS A 81 -19.50 -7.65 -4.16
C CYS A 81 -20.69 -8.56 -3.83
N ALA A 82 -21.64 -8.05 -3.06
CA ALA A 82 -22.93 -8.70 -2.94
C ALA A 82 -23.60 -8.75 -4.32
N ASP A 83 -24.01 -9.94 -4.71
CA ASP A 83 -24.74 -10.23 -5.96
C ASP A 83 -23.98 -10.03 -7.28
N GLU A 84 -22.75 -9.53 -7.25
CA GLU A 84 -21.95 -9.39 -8.48
C GLU A 84 -20.43 -9.59 -8.26
N VAL A 85 -19.76 -9.98 -9.30
CA VAL A 85 -18.29 -10.06 -9.38
C VAL A 85 -17.83 -9.23 -10.56
N ARG A 86 -16.94 -8.28 -10.31
CA ARG A 86 -16.31 -7.46 -11.34
C ARG A 86 -14.87 -7.88 -11.53
N VAL A 87 -14.43 -7.97 -12.76
CA VAL A 87 -13.05 -8.27 -13.12
C VAL A 87 -12.42 -7.05 -13.77
N TYR A 88 -11.30 -6.61 -13.23
CA TYR A 88 -10.55 -5.46 -13.73
C TYR A 88 -9.21 -5.89 -14.30
N ARG A 89 -8.82 -5.26 -15.38
CA ARG A 89 -7.51 -5.38 -16.00
C ARG A 89 -7.09 -4.04 -16.56
N ASP A 90 -5.82 -3.68 -16.35
CA ASP A 90 -5.20 -2.45 -16.89
C ASP A 90 -6.02 -1.17 -16.61
N GLY A 91 -6.63 -1.10 -15.42
CA GLY A 91 -7.41 0.05 -15.00
C GLY A 91 -8.83 0.14 -15.57
N ALA A 92 -9.33 -0.91 -16.19
CA ALA A 92 -10.68 -0.98 -16.75
C ALA A 92 -11.43 -2.23 -16.29
N CYS A 93 -12.74 -2.10 -16.13
CA CYS A 93 -13.61 -3.24 -15.88
C CYS A 93 -13.86 -3.99 -17.20
N ILE A 94 -13.38 -5.23 -17.30
CA ILE A 94 -13.52 -6.05 -18.51
C ILE A 94 -14.72 -6.96 -18.47
N LYS A 95 -15.23 -7.31 -17.30
CA LYS A 95 -16.38 -8.21 -17.16
C LYS A 95 -17.08 -8.01 -15.83
N THR A 96 -18.40 -8.14 -15.86
CA THR A 96 -19.25 -8.19 -14.66
C THR A 96 -20.07 -9.48 -14.73
N LEU A 97 -20.04 -10.26 -13.66
CA LEU A 97 -20.74 -11.54 -13.56
C LEU A 97 -21.70 -11.50 -12.37
N PRO A 98 -22.84 -12.21 -12.45
CA PRO A 98 -23.68 -12.40 -11.27
C PRO A 98 -22.97 -13.30 -10.26
N SER A 99 -23.14 -13.02 -8.97
CA SER A 99 -22.56 -13.78 -7.87
C SER A 99 -23.65 -14.36 -6.97
N PRO A 100 -23.50 -15.60 -6.50
CA PRO A 100 -24.40 -16.17 -5.50
C PRO A 100 -24.15 -15.68 -4.08
N TRP A 101 -23.05 -14.95 -3.85
CA TRP A 101 -22.65 -14.51 -2.52
C TRP A 101 -23.33 -13.21 -2.11
N ARG A 102 -23.67 -13.14 -0.83
CA ARG A 102 -24.17 -11.92 -0.18
C ARG A 102 -23.08 -11.25 0.64
N GLU A 103 -23.34 -10.03 1.11
CA GLU A 103 -22.39 -9.26 1.91
C GLU A 103 -21.87 -10.04 3.13
N ALA A 104 -22.70 -10.83 3.78
CA ALA A 104 -22.32 -11.62 4.94
C ALA A 104 -21.27 -12.70 4.64
N HIS A 105 -21.13 -13.12 3.38
CA HIS A 105 -20.21 -14.18 2.97
C HIS A 105 -18.81 -13.65 2.59
N LEU A 106 -18.65 -12.34 2.37
CA LEU A 106 -17.41 -11.78 1.82
C LEU A 106 -16.18 -12.06 2.68
N ASN A 107 -16.32 -12.02 4.00
CA ASN A 107 -15.21 -12.26 4.92
C ASN A 107 -14.86 -13.73 5.11
N SER A 108 -15.78 -14.63 4.78
CA SER A 108 -15.60 -16.07 4.95
C SER A 108 -15.14 -16.78 3.66
N LEU A 109 -15.07 -16.07 2.54
CA LEU A 109 -14.60 -16.63 1.29
C LEU A 109 -13.10 -16.92 1.33
N ASN A 110 -12.75 -18.14 0.99
CA ASN A 110 -11.37 -18.56 0.74
C ASN A 110 -11.18 -18.81 -0.75
N TYR A 111 -9.99 -18.51 -1.23
CA TYR A 111 -9.63 -18.80 -2.62
C TYR A 111 -8.25 -19.42 -2.68
N THR A 112 -8.06 -20.28 -3.65
CA THR A 112 -6.77 -20.84 -4.02
C THR A 112 -6.55 -20.61 -5.50
N GLN A 113 -5.36 -20.16 -5.84
CA GLN A 113 -4.92 -20.06 -7.23
C GLN A 113 -4.05 -21.27 -7.53
N SER A 114 -4.48 -22.09 -8.44
CA SER A 114 -3.75 -23.27 -8.89
C SER A 114 -3.21 -23.08 -10.30
#